data_d84e15d9beaa54bb27489b1bc4698db7
#
_entry.id   d84e15d9beaa54bb27489b1bc4698db7
#
_cell.length_a   1.000
_cell.length_b   1.000
_cell.length_c   1.000
_cell.angle_alpha   90.00
_cell.angle_beta   90.00
_cell.angle_gamma   90.00
#
_symmetry.space_group_name_H-M   'P 1'
#
loop_
_entity.id
_entity.type
_entity.pdbx_description
1 polymer ?
#
loop_
_entity_poly.entity_id
_entity_poly.type
_entity_poly.pdbx_seq_one_letter_code
_entity_poly.pdbx_strand_id
1 'polypeptide(L)'
;ESLRNTRAEAWNSWTWSMKELRWIYYPGHRLPPSRESDPVLRRISRVDGVGDEDGSDELPVSVPSQLPILPLRDTVLFPSSFMPLAVARESSIRLIHQALADGSPVGVFTQRDASVEEPNRDDLHSIGTLTHIHKMFKLADGSLRLIVQGLTRVCLDGIVATHPYITGDVHAADEALSNEDELEVDALQRNIKNNFQEVVSLSPLLSDDLQSLAANISEPGKLADFIASSLTTIPTTTKQEVLATLEIRKRLSDLNRLLINELEVLELGSKIQSEVQSEVGKNQREYLLREQLKAIQKELGETDEQTKEAEELREKIDAAGMPEAVKKEALRELDRLSRMPVAAAEYTVSRTYLDWMLALPWNTRTEEIIELKRTKEVLDADHSDLEKPKDRILEYLAVRKLNPDVKGPILCFVG
;
A
#
# COMPACT_ATOMS: atom_id res chain seq x y z
N GLU A 1 20.05 -14.73 -4.80
CA GLU A 1 19.41 -14.54 -3.47
C GLU A 1 20.13 -13.56 -2.53
N SER A 2 21.28 -12.96 -2.90
CA SER A 2 22.05 -12.05 -2.02
C SER A 2 21.95 -10.55 -2.39
N LEU A 3 21.11 -10.14 -3.33
CA LEU A 3 20.97 -8.74 -3.80
C LEU A 3 19.57 -8.12 -3.56
N ARG A 4 18.68 -8.80 -2.83
CA ARG A 4 17.33 -8.27 -2.49
C ARG A 4 17.19 -7.72 -1.07
N ASN A 5 18.15 -7.92 -0.18
CA ASN A 5 18.04 -7.52 1.24
C ASN A 5 18.66 -6.16 1.58
N THR A 6 19.34 -5.48 0.66
CA THR A 6 20.01 -4.19 0.95
C THR A 6 19.15 -2.95 0.66
N ARG A 7 17.93 -3.09 0.11
CA ARG A 7 17.02 -1.95 -0.13
C ARG A 7 15.94 -1.75 0.92
N ALA A 8 15.67 -2.73 1.77
CA ALA A 8 14.65 -2.63 2.82
C ALA A 8 15.16 -1.98 4.12
N GLU A 9 16.45 -2.00 4.38
CA GLU A 9 17.02 -1.41 5.60
C GLU A 9 17.29 0.10 5.52
N ALA A 10 17.35 0.67 4.31
CA ALA A 10 17.56 2.09 4.11
C ALA A 10 16.29 2.96 4.32
N TRP A 11 15.10 2.34 4.41
CA TRP A 11 13.82 3.07 4.58
C TRP A 11 13.36 3.17 6.03
N ASN A 12 13.92 2.40 6.96
CA ASN A 12 13.50 2.40 8.37
C ASN A 12 14.26 3.38 9.30
N SER A 13 15.20 4.19 8.77
CA SER A 13 15.91 5.21 9.58
C SER A 13 15.29 6.61 9.51
N TRP A 14 14.13 6.79 8.89
CA TRP A 14 13.51 8.12 8.64
C TRP A 14 12.30 8.44 9.52
N THR A 15 11.96 7.60 10.49
CA THR A 15 10.95 7.93 11.49
C THR A 15 11.58 8.72 12.65
N TRP A 16 11.91 9.97 12.41
CA TRP A 16 12.05 10.91 13.51
C TRP A 16 10.67 11.19 14.11
N SER A 17 10.57 10.88 15.41
CA SER A 17 9.37 11.12 16.18
C SER A 17 8.93 12.58 16.04
N MET A 18 7.70 12.81 15.57
CA MET A 18 7.04 14.14 15.54
C MET A 18 7.04 14.87 16.91
N LYS A 19 7.55 14.27 17.97
CA LYS A 19 7.68 14.88 19.28
C LYS A 19 8.74 15.98 19.36
N GLU A 20 9.74 16.01 18.47
CA GLU A 20 10.78 17.06 18.50
C GLU A 20 10.42 18.30 17.67
N LEU A 21 9.48 18.19 16.71
CA LEU A 21 8.97 19.34 15.95
C LEU A 21 7.90 20.14 16.72
N ARG A 22 7.41 19.65 17.84
CA ARG A 22 6.39 20.29 18.68
C ARG A 22 6.86 21.56 19.41
N TRP A 23 8.15 21.88 19.36
CA TRP A 23 8.74 23.05 20.04
C TRP A 23 8.78 24.32 19.21
N ILE A 24 8.39 24.29 17.94
CA ILE A 24 8.52 25.45 17.03
C ILE A 24 7.25 26.30 16.95
N TYR A 25 6.11 25.82 17.48
CA TYR A 25 4.82 26.50 17.36
C TYR A 25 4.01 26.50 18.65
N TYR A 26 4.45 27.27 19.69
CA TYR A 26 3.57 27.70 20.76
C TYR A 26 3.89 29.13 21.19
N PRO A 27 3.04 30.12 20.88
CA PRO A 27 3.05 31.40 21.56
C PRO A 27 2.33 31.22 22.91
N GLY A 28 3.07 31.21 24.03
CA GLY A 28 2.45 31.29 25.33
C GLY A 28 2.96 30.40 26.46
N HIS A 29 4.22 30.00 26.56
CA HIS A 29 4.75 29.44 27.80
C HIS A 29 5.91 30.26 28.35
N ARG A 30 5.72 30.72 29.60
CA ARG A 30 6.70 31.44 30.42
C ARG A 30 7.96 30.59 30.60
N LEU A 31 9.11 31.18 30.30
CA LEU A 31 10.42 30.63 30.58
C LEU A 31 10.68 30.66 32.11
N PRO A 32 11.41 29.70 32.69
CA PRO A 32 11.86 29.76 34.05
C PRO A 32 12.94 30.84 34.25
N PRO A 33 13.03 31.44 35.43
CA PRO A 33 13.94 32.55 35.67
C PRO A 33 15.35 32.02 35.91
N SER A 34 16.31 32.32 35.04
CA SER A 34 17.72 32.36 35.47
C SER A 34 18.65 33.01 34.45
N ARG A 35 19.41 33.95 34.99
CA ARG A 35 20.66 34.56 34.55
C ARG A 35 20.58 35.74 33.60
N GLU A 36 20.47 36.89 34.21
CA GLU A 36 20.96 38.18 33.78
C GLU A 36 22.47 38.10 33.59
N SER A 37 22.96 38.06 32.35
CA SER A 37 24.30 38.53 31.97
C SER A 37 24.60 38.22 30.51
N ASP A 38 23.70 38.54 29.57
CA ASP A 38 24.04 38.48 28.15
C ASP A 38 23.73 39.85 27.49
N PRO A 39 24.76 40.60 27.01
CA PRO A 39 24.54 41.91 26.42
C PRO A 39 23.78 41.92 25.11
N VAL A 40 23.60 40.75 24.46
CA VAL A 40 22.85 40.60 23.21
C VAL A 40 21.32 40.62 23.45
N LEU A 41 20.85 40.19 24.61
CA LEU A 41 19.43 40.20 24.96
C LEU A 41 18.91 41.60 25.37
N ARG A 42 19.77 42.55 25.72
CA ARG A 42 19.39 43.95 26.04
C ARG A 42 18.98 44.78 24.83
N ARG A 43 19.22 44.31 23.61
CA ARG A 43 18.86 45.05 22.39
C ARG A 43 17.47 44.66 21.85
N ILE A 44 16.92 43.57 22.32
CA ILE A 44 15.58 43.05 21.89
C ILE A 44 14.45 43.53 22.81
N SER A 45 14.78 43.96 24.05
CA SER A 45 13.76 44.38 25.06
C SER A 45 13.41 45.89 25.04
N ARG A 46 13.68 46.61 23.95
CA ARG A 46 13.33 48.02 23.81
C ARG A 46 12.37 48.35 22.67
N VAL A 47 11.48 47.38 22.36
CA VAL A 47 10.33 47.65 21.48
C VAL A 47 9.08 47.11 22.19
N ASP A 48 8.88 47.54 23.46
CA ASP A 48 7.60 47.43 24.14
C ASP A 48 6.95 48.80 24.14
N GLY A 49 6.03 49.01 23.23
CA GLY A 49 5.26 50.22 23.18
C GLY A 49 4.65 50.49 21.82
N VAL A 50 3.81 49.59 21.34
CA VAL A 50 2.87 49.94 20.27
C VAL A 50 1.53 49.33 20.62
N GLY A 51 0.55 50.25 20.78
CA GLY A 51 -0.85 49.92 20.84
C GLY A 51 -1.34 49.34 19.52
N ASP A 52 -2.46 48.66 19.60
CA ASP A 52 -3.26 48.18 18.49
C ASP A 52 -3.49 49.31 17.46
N GLU A 53 -2.74 49.27 16.36
CA GLU A 53 -3.15 49.92 15.10
C GLU A 53 -2.98 48.90 13.97
N ASP A 54 -4.15 48.55 13.44
CA ASP A 54 -4.37 47.83 12.22
C ASP A 54 -3.68 48.56 11.04
N GLY A 55 -2.71 47.92 10.40
CA GLY A 55 -1.97 48.48 9.28
C GLY A 55 -0.65 47.75 9.03
N SER A 56 -0.70 46.65 8.30
CA SER A 56 0.50 45.98 7.80
C SER A 56 1.22 46.78 6.71
N ASP A 57 1.98 47.78 7.11
CA ASP A 57 3.07 48.33 6.27
C ASP A 57 4.23 47.33 6.29
N GLU A 58 4.14 46.24 5.57
CA GLU A 58 5.31 45.46 5.15
C GLU A 58 6.15 46.40 4.25
N LEU A 59 7.29 46.85 4.76
CA LEU A 59 8.25 47.62 3.96
C LEU A 59 8.50 46.88 2.64
N PRO A 60 8.42 47.55 1.49
CA PRO A 60 8.63 46.89 0.20
C PRO A 60 10.01 46.21 0.21
N VAL A 61 10.00 44.88 0.06
CA VAL A 61 11.22 44.08 -0.01
C VAL A 61 11.94 44.50 -1.28
N SER A 62 13.05 45.28 -1.14
CA SER A 62 13.85 45.69 -2.31
C SER A 62 14.54 44.43 -2.87
N VAL A 63 14.19 44.04 -4.09
CA VAL A 63 14.84 42.95 -4.81
C VAL A 63 16.15 43.49 -5.41
N PRO A 64 17.35 42.98 -5.02
CA PRO A 64 18.61 43.33 -5.66
C PRO A 64 18.59 42.88 -7.12
N SER A 65 19.27 43.62 -8.01
CA SER A 65 19.37 43.24 -9.43
C SER A 65 20.18 41.99 -9.68
N GLN A 66 21.07 41.63 -8.75
CA GLN A 66 21.85 40.39 -8.79
C GLN A 66 21.72 39.63 -7.49
N LEU A 67 21.51 38.33 -7.59
CA LEU A 67 21.37 37.43 -6.45
C LEU A 67 22.24 36.18 -6.60
N PRO A 68 22.79 35.66 -5.47
CA PRO A 68 23.26 34.29 -5.42
C PRO A 68 22.10 33.35 -5.60
N ILE A 69 22.24 32.36 -6.50
CA ILE A 69 21.19 31.43 -6.90
C ILE A 69 21.41 30.05 -6.25
N LEU A 70 20.45 29.60 -5.45
CA LEU A 70 20.43 28.25 -4.87
C LEU A 70 19.49 27.34 -5.67
N PRO A 71 20.01 26.41 -6.47
CA PRO A 71 19.18 25.48 -7.23
C PRO A 71 18.64 24.37 -6.33
N LEU A 72 17.32 24.15 -6.38
CA LEU A 72 16.62 23.03 -5.74
C LEU A 72 16.27 21.95 -6.75
N ARG A 73 16.36 20.68 -6.35
CA ARG A 73 16.08 19.53 -7.24
C ARG A 73 14.59 19.18 -7.29
N ASP A 74 14.02 18.88 -6.14
CA ASP A 74 12.69 18.25 -6.05
C ASP A 74 11.72 19.05 -5.17
N THR A 75 11.96 20.33 -5.00
CA THR A 75 11.22 21.14 -4.05
C THR A 75 11.01 22.55 -4.59
N VAL A 76 9.83 23.11 -4.34
CA VAL A 76 9.47 24.49 -4.67
C VAL A 76 9.27 25.26 -3.37
N LEU A 77 9.92 26.39 -3.24
CA LEU A 77 9.74 27.31 -2.13
C LEU A 77 8.75 28.42 -2.53
N PHE A 78 7.70 28.58 -1.76
CA PHE A 78 6.71 29.63 -1.98
C PHE A 78 6.98 30.87 -1.11
N PRO A 79 6.55 32.06 -1.55
CA PRO A 79 6.54 33.26 -0.70
C PRO A 79 5.81 33.02 0.61
N SER A 80 6.19 33.73 1.66
CA SER A 80 5.63 33.65 3.02
C SER A 80 5.70 32.27 3.68
N SER A 81 6.35 31.27 3.04
CA SER A 81 6.51 29.92 3.59
C SER A 81 7.85 29.72 4.27
N PHE A 82 7.88 28.93 5.35
CA PHE A 82 9.09 28.45 5.99
C PHE A 82 9.37 27.01 5.58
N MET A 83 10.62 26.74 5.18
CA MET A 83 10.99 25.41 4.72
C MET A 83 12.38 24.99 5.22
N PRO A 84 12.53 23.75 5.71
CA PRO A 84 13.83 23.16 5.94
C PRO A 84 14.43 22.69 4.61
N LEU A 85 15.64 23.12 4.28
CA LEU A 85 16.38 22.71 3.09
C LEU A 85 17.66 21.97 3.47
N ALA A 86 17.95 20.89 2.75
CA ALA A 86 19.22 20.18 2.86
C ALA A 86 20.14 20.58 1.70
N VAL A 87 21.35 21.02 2.01
CA VAL A 87 22.34 21.47 1.04
C VAL A 87 23.63 20.66 1.20
N ALA A 88 23.99 19.92 0.15
CA ALA A 88 25.18 19.05 0.16
C ALA A 88 26.19 19.40 -0.92
N ARG A 89 25.81 20.18 -1.96
CA ARG A 89 26.74 20.60 -3.03
C ARG A 89 27.72 21.61 -2.50
N GLU A 90 29.00 21.46 -2.83
CA GLU A 90 30.07 22.33 -2.36
C GLU A 90 29.89 23.81 -2.79
N SER A 91 29.48 24.06 -4.05
CA SER A 91 29.12 25.38 -4.54
C SER A 91 28.01 26.05 -3.75
N SER A 92 26.94 25.30 -3.46
CA SER A 92 25.81 25.77 -2.66
C SER A 92 26.19 26.01 -1.20
N ILE A 93 27.07 25.19 -0.62
CA ILE A 93 27.62 25.41 0.74
C ILE A 93 28.40 26.71 0.81
N ARG A 94 29.26 26.99 -0.18
CA ARG A 94 30.00 28.24 -0.27
C ARG A 94 29.06 29.43 -0.39
N LEU A 95 28.06 29.35 -1.23
CA LEU A 95 27.02 30.37 -1.40
C LEU A 95 26.35 30.69 -0.05
N ILE A 96 25.90 29.67 0.70
CA ILE A 96 25.20 29.84 1.97
C ILE A 96 26.12 30.53 3.00
N HIS A 97 27.39 30.11 3.10
CA HIS A 97 28.35 30.75 4.00
C HIS A 97 28.57 32.23 3.67
N GLN A 98 28.67 32.56 2.38
CA GLN A 98 28.82 33.93 1.94
C GLN A 98 27.57 34.77 2.22
N ALA A 99 26.39 34.24 1.85
CA ALA A 99 25.14 34.94 2.07
C ALA A 99 24.88 35.24 3.56
N LEU A 100 25.20 34.29 4.45
CA LEU A 100 25.10 34.50 5.89
C LEU A 100 26.10 35.50 6.44
N ALA A 101 27.34 35.53 5.91
CA ALA A 101 28.36 36.49 6.31
C ALA A 101 27.96 37.92 5.91
N ASP A 102 27.38 38.08 4.72
CA ASP A 102 26.98 39.36 4.17
C ASP A 102 25.57 39.80 4.59
N GLY A 103 24.78 38.89 5.22
CA GLY A 103 23.38 39.13 5.53
C GLY A 103 22.49 39.32 4.28
N SER A 104 22.94 38.79 3.13
CA SER A 104 22.29 39.01 1.85
C SER A 104 21.22 37.93 1.58
N PRO A 105 20.09 38.29 0.92
CA PRO A 105 19.11 37.32 0.50
C PRO A 105 19.65 36.43 -0.63
N VAL A 106 18.98 35.25 -0.80
CA VAL A 106 19.35 34.25 -1.79
C VAL A 106 18.13 34.01 -2.71
N GLY A 107 18.37 33.90 -4.02
CA GLY A 107 17.34 33.46 -4.96
C GLY A 107 17.26 31.93 -5.00
N VAL A 108 16.12 31.37 -4.70
CA VAL A 108 15.87 29.93 -4.75
C VAL A 108 15.10 29.60 -6.00
N PHE A 109 15.64 28.70 -6.84
CA PHE A 109 15.05 28.30 -8.10
C PHE A 109 15.04 26.78 -8.23
N THR A 110 13.91 26.22 -8.68
CA THR A 110 13.78 24.78 -8.89
C THR A 110 14.39 24.37 -10.23
N GLN A 111 15.11 23.25 -10.26
CA GLN A 111 15.64 22.67 -11.49
C GLN A 111 14.52 22.01 -12.28
N ARG A 112 14.60 22.07 -13.62
CA ARG A 112 13.71 21.34 -14.53
C ARG A 112 14.02 19.86 -14.54
N ASP A 113 15.30 19.50 -14.43
CA ASP A 113 15.79 18.13 -14.33
C ASP A 113 16.66 17.99 -13.07
N ALA A 114 16.20 17.19 -12.13
CA ALA A 114 16.86 16.91 -10.86
C ALA A 114 18.22 16.18 -11.01
N SER A 115 18.45 15.53 -12.18
CA SER A 115 19.67 14.76 -12.46
C SER A 115 20.88 15.64 -12.77
N VAL A 116 20.66 16.90 -13.18
CA VAL A 116 21.73 17.82 -13.54
C VAL A 116 22.49 18.27 -12.30
N GLU A 117 23.78 18.01 -12.25
CA GLU A 117 24.63 18.40 -11.10
C GLU A 117 24.99 19.88 -11.10
N GLU A 118 25.34 20.43 -12.25
CA GLU A 118 25.69 21.83 -12.45
C GLU A 118 24.69 22.48 -13.40
N PRO A 119 23.56 23.01 -12.89
CA PRO A 119 22.52 23.57 -13.72
C PRO A 119 22.94 24.91 -14.34
N ASN A 120 22.65 25.07 -15.62
CA ASN A 120 22.71 26.31 -16.38
C ASN A 120 21.34 27.03 -16.34
N ARG A 121 21.24 28.18 -17.06
CA ARG A 121 20.00 28.97 -17.12
C ARG A 121 18.81 28.17 -17.63
N ASP A 122 18.99 27.30 -18.64
CA ASP A 122 17.94 26.51 -19.26
C ASP A 122 17.46 25.35 -18.38
N ASP A 123 18.30 24.91 -17.44
CA ASP A 123 17.99 23.86 -16.49
C ASP A 123 17.19 24.36 -15.29
N LEU A 124 17.06 25.69 -15.13
CA LEU A 124 16.30 26.33 -14.06
C LEU A 124 14.96 26.85 -14.57
N HIS A 125 13.97 26.83 -13.68
CA HIS A 125 12.73 27.54 -13.94
C HIS A 125 12.98 29.06 -13.92
N SER A 126 12.18 29.80 -14.70
CA SER A 126 12.34 31.25 -14.81
C SER A 126 11.84 32.02 -13.60
N ILE A 127 10.88 31.46 -12.86
CA ILE A 127 10.34 32.05 -11.64
C ILE A 127 10.79 31.23 -10.44
N GLY A 128 11.33 31.91 -9.46
CA GLY A 128 11.77 31.40 -8.17
C GLY A 128 11.34 32.34 -7.04
N THR A 129 11.94 32.17 -5.89
CA THR A 129 11.58 32.90 -4.67
C THR A 129 12.80 33.55 -4.05
N LEU A 130 12.73 34.85 -3.79
CA LEU A 130 13.70 35.56 -2.95
C LEU A 130 13.57 35.05 -1.52
N THR A 131 14.69 34.74 -0.88
CA THR A 131 14.68 33.93 0.34
C THR A 131 15.63 34.51 1.37
N HIS A 132 15.18 34.51 2.63
CA HIS A 132 16.02 34.80 3.78
C HIS A 132 16.39 33.53 4.54
N ILE A 133 17.67 33.40 4.97
CA ILE A 133 18.14 32.25 5.75
C ILE A 133 18.07 32.60 7.23
N HIS A 134 17.17 31.93 7.96
CA HIS A 134 17.00 32.17 9.40
C HIS A 134 18.00 31.43 10.26
N LYS A 135 18.23 30.14 9.95
CA LYS A 135 19.13 29.27 10.74
C LYS A 135 19.86 28.30 9.84
N MET A 136 21.08 27.97 10.23
CA MET A 136 21.91 26.96 9.58
C MET A 136 22.42 25.98 10.63
N PHE A 137 22.34 24.69 10.31
CA PHE A 137 22.89 23.59 11.12
C PHE A 137 23.86 22.79 10.25
N LYS A 138 25.07 22.59 10.73
CA LYS A 138 26.06 21.74 10.06
C LYS A 138 25.93 20.33 10.59
N LEU A 139 25.78 19.33 9.70
CA LEU A 139 25.73 17.93 10.05
C LEU A 139 27.13 17.30 10.05
N ALA A 140 27.25 16.11 10.65
CA ALA A 140 28.51 15.38 10.78
C ALA A 140 29.09 14.92 9.42
N ASP A 141 28.26 14.75 8.41
CA ASP A 141 28.62 14.40 7.02
C ASP A 141 29.10 15.60 6.19
N GLY A 142 29.12 16.80 6.80
CA GLY A 142 29.50 18.04 6.13
C GLY A 142 28.38 18.74 5.38
N SER A 143 27.21 18.17 5.25
CA SER A 143 26.04 18.81 4.67
C SER A 143 25.47 19.88 5.61
N LEU A 144 24.70 20.82 5.02
CA LEU A 144 24.03 21.88 5.77
C LEU A 144 22.52 21.65 5.76
N ARG A 145 21.89 21.87 6.92
CA ARG A 145 20.44 22.06 7.02
C ARG A 145 20.13 23.51 7.30
N LEU A 146 19.27 24.07 6.48
CA LEU A 146 18.85 25.46 6.55
C LEU A 146 17.39 25.54 6.94
N ILE A 147 17.01 26.57 7.69
CA ILE A 147 15.63 27.01 7.80
C ILE A 147 15.54 28.32 7.03
N VAL A 148 14.79 28.30 5.94
CA VAL A 148 14.65 29.44 5.02
C VAL A 148 13.21 29.93 5.02
N GLN A 149 13.05 31.23 4.76
CA GLN A 149 11.76 31.89 4.55
C GLN A 149 11.71 32.48 3.16
N GLY A 150 10.69 32.12 2.38
CA GLY A 150 10.38 32.81 1.13
C GLY A 150 9.85 34.21 1.40
N LEU A 151 10.33 35.20 0.66
CA LEU A 151 9.90 36.59 0.79
C LEU A 151 8.94 37.00 -0.34
N THR A 152 9.43 36.99 -1.57
CA THR A 152 8.65 37.39 -2.76
C THR A 152 9.10 36.59 -3.98
N ARG A 153 8.30 36.61 -5.03
CA ARG A 153 8.65 36.00 -6.32
C ARG A 153 9.68 36.84 -7.06
N VAL A 154 10.57 36.14 -7.72
CA VAL A 154 11.59 36.76 -8.58
C VAL A 154 11.69 36.02 -9.91
N CYS A 155 11.93 36.80 -10.99
CA CYS A 155 12.23 36.26 -12.31
C CYS A 155 13.76 36.22 -12.49
N LEU A 156 14.26 35.11 -13.04
CA LEU A 156 15.65 34.96 -13.43
C LEU A 156 15.83 35.34 -14.89
N ASP A 157 16.55 36.41 -15.18
CA ASP A 157 16.82 36.88 -16.54
C ASP A 157 17.99 36.13 -17.16
N GLY A 158 19.08 36.00 -16.41
CA GLY A 158 20.30 35.34 -16.87
C GLY A 158 21.23 34.92 -15.75
N ILE A 159 22.17 34.05 -16.07
CA ILE A 159 23.28 33.70 -15.18
C ILE A 159 24.49 34.58 -15.52
N VAL A 160 24.99 35.30 -14.53
CA VAL A 160 26.16 36.19 -14.66
C VAL A 160 27.44 35.42 -14.40
N ALA A 161 27.45 34.57 -13.39
CA ALA A 161 28.63 33.78 -13.02
C ALA A 161 28.19 32.41 -12.49
N THR A 162 29.03 31.41 -12.74
CA THR A 162 28.81 30.03 -12.24
C THR A 162 29.79 29.63 -11.14
N HIS A 163 30.88 30.37 -11.00
CA HIS A 163 31.92 30.13 -10.00
C HIS A 163 32.19 31.38 -9.15
N PRO A 164 32.41 31.29 -7.83
CA PRO A 164 32.47 30.07 -7.01
C PRO A 164 31.10 29.44 -6.72
N TYR A 165 30.02 30.14 -7.01
CA TYR A 165 28.60 29.71 -6.97
C TYR A 165 27.81 30.44 -8.06
N ILE A 166 26.60 29.98 -8.32
CA ILE A 166 25.73 30.58 -9.34
C ILE A 166 25.27 31.98 -8.87
N THR A 167 25.47 32.99 -9.69
CA THR A 167 24.93 34.35 -9.52
C THR A 167 24.14 34.71 -10.75
N GLY A 168 22.93 35.24 -10.58
CA GLY A 168 22.06 35.61 -11.70
C GLY A 168 21.49 37.01 -11.57
N ASP A 169 21.21 37.62 -12.73
CA ASP A 169 20.40 38.82 -12.84
C ASP A 169 18.95 38.49 -12.63
N VAL A 170 18.28 39.21 -11.74
CA VAL A 170 16.90 38.99 -11.36
C VAL A 170 16.11 40.28 -11.25
N HIS A 171 14.82 40.20 -11.44
CA HIS A 171 13.88 41.27 -11.13
C HIS A 171 12.66 40.76 -10.35
N ALA A 172 11.96 41.66 -9.67
CA ALA A 172 10.71 41.30 -8.97
C ALA A 172 9.67 40.82 -9.97
N ALA A 173 8.98 39.73 -9.63
CA ALA A 173 7.85 39.24 -10.39
C ALA A 173 6.58 39.83 -9.77
N ASP A 174 6.05 40.88 -10.38
CA ASP A 174 4.88 41.59 -9.87
C ASP A 174 3.63 40.69 -10.04
N GLU A 175 2.86 40.55 -8.97
CA GLU A 175 1.59 39.85 -8.99
C GLU A 175 0.49 40.77 -9.54
N ALA A 176 -0.29 40.26 -10.48
CA ALA A 176 -1.39 41.00 -11.07
C ALA A 176 -2.73 40.62 -10.41
N LEU A 177 -3.39 41.61 -9.83
CA LEU A 177 -4.78 41.53 -9.41
C LEU A 177 -5.56 42.61 -10.16
N SER A 178 -6.57 42.24 -10.95
CA SER A 178 -7.47 43.17 -11.60
C SER A 178 -8.62 43.52 -10.65
N ASN A 179 -8.94 44.79 -10.53
CA ASN A 179 -10.09 45.28 -9.72
C ASN A 179 -11.43 44.76 -10.22
N GLU A 180 -11.54 44.33 -11.49
CA GLU A 180 -12.73 43.75 -12.07
C GLU A 180 -13.03 42.33 -11.59
N ASP A 181 -12.02 41.63 -11.05
CA ASP A 181 -12.08 40.22 -10.64
C ASP A 181 -12.38 40.03 -9.13
N GLU A 182 -12.57 41.09 -8.34
CA GLU A 182 -12.63 41.06 -6.88
C GLU A 182 -13.72 40.09 -6.35
N LEU A 183 -14.91 40.11 -6.91
CA LEU A 183 -16.01 39.22 -6.51
C LEU A 183 -15.72 37.74 -6.85
N GLU A 184 -15.07 37.48 -8.00
CA GLU A 184 -14.71 36.15 -8.41
C GLU A 184 -13.58 35.60 -7.54
N VAL A 185 -12.61 36.43 -7.22
CA VAL A 185 -11.48 36.10 -6.32
C VAL A 185 -12.00 35.77 -4.91
N ASP A 186 -12.96 36.56 -4.38
CA ASP A 186 -13.57 36.27 -3.08
C ASP A 186 -14.31 34.91 -3.08
N ALA A 187 -15.05 34.63 -4.15
CA ALA A 187 -15.77 33.37 -4.29
C ALA A 187 -14.80 32.18 -4.37
N LEU A 188 -13.74 32.31 -5.18
CA LEU A 188 -12.68 31.30 -5.29
C LEU A 188 -11.97 31.08 -3.96
N GLN A 189 -11.64 32.15 -3.24
CA GLN A 189 -10.99 32.09 -1.94
C GLN A 189 -11.83 31.30 -0.92
N ARG A 190 -13.15 31.53 -0.87
CA ARG A 190 -14.05 30.75 0.00
C ARG A 190 -14.10 29.28 -0.39
N ASN A 191 -14.22 28.99 -1.69
CA ASN A 191 -14.25 27.61 -2.18
C ASN A 191 -12.94 26.89 -1.86
N ILE A 192 -11.80 27.53 -2.07
CA ILE A 192 -10.49 26.96 -1.78
C ILE A 192 -10.32 26.68 -0.28
N LYS A 193 -10.75 27.59 0.60
CA LYS A 193 -10.72 27.37 2.05
C LYS A 193 -11.56 26.15 2.45
N ASN A 194 -12.76 26.02 1.90
CA ASN A 194 -13.65 24.88 2.18
C ASN A 194 -13.04 23.56 1.66
N ASN A 195 -12.62 23.54 0.39
CA ASN A 195 -12.01 22.35 -0.21
C ASN A 195 -10.73 21.94 0.52
N PHE A 196 -9.89 22.90 0.91
CA PHE A 196 -8.67 22.62 1.68
C PHE A 196 -8.99 22.06 3.07
N GLN A 197 -10.01 22.58 3.75
CA GLN A 197 -10.47 22.03 5.02
C GLN A 197 -10.90 20.56 4.87
N GLU A 198 -11.58 20.23 3.80
CA GLU A 198 -12.02 18.86 3.51
C GLU A 198 -10.84 17.95 3.15
N VAL A 199 -9.88 18.42 2.34
CA VAL A 199 -8.62 17.70 2.05
C VAL A 199 -7.86 17.40 3.34
N VAL A 200 -7.72 18.36 4.25
CA VAL A 200 -7.03 18.15 5.53
C VAL A 200 -7.76 17.13 6.40
N SER A 201 -9.10 17.16 6.43
CA SER A 201 -9.88 16.20 7.22
C SER A 201 -9.79 14.75 6.72
N LEU A 202 -9.62 14.56 5.40
CA LEU A 202 -9.52 13.24 4.77
C LEU A 202 -8.07 12.72 4.69
N SER A 203 -7.09 13.61 4.75
CA SER A 203 -5.69 13.25 4.57
C SER A 203 -5.02 12.88 5.90
N PRO A 204 -4.51 11.66 6.07
CA PRO A 204 -3.77 11.27 7.28
C PRO A 204 -2.39 11.93 7.39
N LEU A 205 -1.92 12.61 6.33
CA LEU A 205 -0.59 13.21 6.24
C LEU A 205 -0.58 14.70 6.64
N LEU A 206 -1.74 15.35 6.67
CA LEU A 206 -1.89 16.78 6.99
C LEU A 206 -2.35 16.97 8.43
N SER A 207 -1.81 18.00 9.10
CA SER A 207 -2.24 18.35 10.47
C SER A 207 -3.49 19.23 10.44
N ASP A 208 -4.41 18.98 11.37
CA ASP A 208 -5.62 19.80 11.54
C ASP A 208 -5.33 21.28 11.79
N ASP A 209 -4.15 21.62 12.33
CA ASP A 209 -3.71 23.01 12.55
C ASP A 209 -3.66 23.82 11.23
N LEU A 210 -3.43 23.18 10.09
CA LEU A 210 -3.38 23.83 8.78
C LEU A 210 -4.71 24.45 8.37
N GLN A 211 -5.83 23.88 8.83
CA GLN A 211 -7.17 24.46 8.59
C GLN A 211 -7.30 25.84 9.25
N SER A 212 -6.87 25.92 10.50
CA SER A 212 -6.93 27.15 11.28
C SER A 212 -5.99 28.23 10.70
N LEU A 213 -4.80 27.82 10.23
CA LEU A 213 -3.86 28.73 9.59
C LEU A 213 -4.43 29.28 8.27
N ALA A 214 -4.96 28.41 7.39
CA ALA A 214 -5.57 28.81 6.13
C ALA A 214 -6.79 29.75 6.32
N ALA A 215 -7.60 29.49 7.36
CA ALA A 215 -8.76 30.33 7.67
C ALA A 215 -8.38 31.78 8.00
N ASN A 216 -7.23 31.99 8.68
CA ASN A 216 -6.76 33.28 9.13
C ASN A 216 -6.05 34.10 8.02
N ILE A 217 -5.71 33.48 6.87
CA ILE A 217 -5.10 34.20 5.77
C ILE A 217 -6.20 34.93 4.98
N SER A 218 -6.09 36.27 4.93
CA SER A 218 -7.01 37.13 4.21
C SER A 218 -6.58 37.42 2.77
N GLU A 219 -5.27 37.50 2.51
CA GLU A 219 -4.74 37.81 1.18
C GLU A 219 -4.83 36.60 0.24
N PRO A 220 -5.51 36.74 -0.93
CA PRO A 220 -5.72 35.62 -1.85
C PRO A 220 -4.43 34.98 -2.36
N GLY A 221 -3.40 35.78 -2.68
CA GLY A 221 -2.10 35.29 -3.14
C GLY A 221 -1.36 34.50 -2.08
N LYS A 222 -1.29 35.01 -0.84
CA LYS A 222 -0.66 34.31 0.29
C LYS A 222 -1.41 33.03 0.66
N LEU A 223 -2.73 33.02 0.55
CA LEU A 223 -3.55 31.82 0.76
C LEU A 223 -3.23 30.72 -0.26
N ALA A 224 -3.15 31.09 -1.54
CA ALA A 224 -2.81 30.15 -2.60
C ALA A 224 -1.42 29.53 -2.38
N ASP A 225 -0.44 30.35 -2.02
CA ASP A 225 0.93 29.90 -1.77
C ASP A 225 1.04 29.01 -0.53
N PHE A 226 0.33 29.34 0.54
CA PHE A 226 0.28 28.55 1.75
C PHE A 226 -0.31 27.15 1.48
N ILE A 227 -1.42 27.07 0.79
CA ILE A 227 -2.07 25.80 0.47
C ILE A 227 -1.20 24.98 -0.47
N ALA A 228 -0.67 25.57 -1.57
CA ALA A 228 0.20 24.87 -2.51
C ALA A 228 1.48 24.32 -1.83
N SER A 229 2.04 25.07 -0.87
CA SER A 229 3.21 24.61 -0.10
C SER A 229 2.87 23.46 0.83
N SER A 230 1.67 23.43 1.40
CA SER A 230 1.21 22.45 2.38
C SER A 230 0.85 21.09 1.76
N LEU A 231 0.41 21.07 0.50
CA LEU A 231 0.03 19.84 -0.21
C LEU A 231 1.26 19.03 -0.60
N THR A 232 1.51 17.91 0.08
CA THR A 232 2.67 17.04 -0.15
C THR A 232 2.49 16.07 -1.31
N THR A 233 1.26 15.81 -1.71
CA THR A 233 0.87 14.85 -2.76
C THR A 233 1.06 15.40 -4.18
N ILE A 234 1.11 16.73 -4.33
CA ILE A 234 1.22 17.40 -5.63
C ILE A 234 2.67 17.33 -6.14
N PRO A 235 2.87 16.95 -7.43
CA PRO A 235 4.19 16.92 -8.06
C PRO A 235 4.89 18.30 -8.04
N THR A 236 6.22 18.29 -7.98
CA THR A 236 7.06 19.50 -8.01
C THR A 236 6.79 20.36 -9.25
N THR A 237 6.55 19.74 -10.40
CA THR A 237 6.21 20.45 -11.66
C THR A 237 4.93 21.26 -11.52
N THR A 238 3.89 20.69 -10.95
CA THR A 238 2.60 21.38 -10.73
C THR A 238 2.75 22.49 -9.68
N LYS A 239 3.50 22.26 -8.60
CA LYS A 239 3.82 23.33 -7.63
C LYS A 239 4.54 24.48 -8.30
N GLN A 240 5.47 24.19 -9.20
CA GLN A 240 6.19 25.21 -9.96
C GLN A 240 5.30 25.98 -10.92
N GLU A 241 4.29 25.34 -11.54
CA GLU A 241 3.27 26.02 -12.35
C GLU A 241 2.46 26.99 -11.51
N VAL A 242 2.05 26.59 -10.31
CA VAL A 242 1.35 27.50 -9.36
C VAL A 242 2.24 28.67 -8.96
N LEU A 243 3.53 28.44 -8.65
CA LEU A 243 4.47 29.50 -8.34
C LEU A 243 4.65 30.46 -9.53
N ALA A 244 4.71 29.92 -10.75
CA ALA A 244 4.94 30.67 -11.98
C ALA A 244 3.70 31.47 -12.44
N THR A 245 2.53 31.19 -11.92
CA THR A 245 1.29 31.90 -12.28
C THR A 245 1.20 33.22 -11.48
N LEU A 246 1.51 34.34 -12.13
CA LEU A 246 1.53 35.66 -11.51
C LEU A 246 0.13 36.27 -11.35
N GLU A 247 -0.82 35.91 -12.21
CA GLU A 247 -2.20 36.35 -12.12
C GLU A 247 -2.91 35.61 -10.97
N ILE A 248 -3.32 36.34 -9.94
CA ILE A 248 -3.88 35.79 -8.70
C ILE A 248 -5.18 35.01 -8.96
N ARG A 249 -6.10 35.54 -9.77
CA ARG A 249 -7.34 34.86 -10.13
C ARG A 249 -7.10 33.50 -10.78
N LYS A 250 -6.21 33.47 -11.77
CA LYS A 250 -5.83 32.22 -12.47
C LYS A 250 -5.19 31.23 -11.53
N ARG A 251 -4.26 31.69 -10.66
CA ARG A 251 -3.62 30.85 -9.64
C ARG A 251 -4.62 30.21 -8.71
N LEU A 252 -5.61 30.97 -8.22
CA LEU A 252 -6.68 30.45 -7.37
C LEU A 252 -7.55 29.44 -8.13
N SER A 253 -7.91 29.73 -9.38
CA SER A 253 -8.71 28.82 -10.19
C SER A 253 -7.99 27.49 -10.43
N ASP A 254 -6.71 27.53 -10.79
CA ASP A 254 -5.88 26.34 -10.99
C ASP A 254 -5.72 25.54 -9.68
N LEU A 255 -5.48 26.23 -8.55
CA LEU A 255 -5.39 25.62 -7.24
C LEU A 255 -6.71 24.96 -6.81
N ASN A 256 -7.83 25.63 -7.05
CA ASN A 256 -9.15 25.07 -6.75
C ASN A 256 -9.41 23.77 -7.52
N ARG A 257 -9.02 23.72 -8.79
CA ARG A 257 -9.09 22.50 -9.61
C ARG A 257 -8.20 21.38 -9.04
N LEU A 258 -7.00 21.73 -8.59
CA LEU A 258 -6.09 20.76 -7.96
C LEU A 258 -6.66 20.20 -6.66
N LEU A 259 -7.28 21.05 -5.82
CA LEU A 259 -7.93 20.62 -4.58
C LEU A 259 -9.12 19.70 -4.84
N ILE A 260 -9.94 20.00 -5.85
CA ILE A 260 -11.07 19.12 -6.23
C ILE A 260 -10.56 17.74 -6.65
N ASN A 261 -9.54 17.69 -7.50
CA ASN A 261 -8.95 16.41 -7.92
C ASN A 261 -8.37 15.63 -6.72
N GLU A 262 -7.71 16.33 -5.78
CA GLU A 262 -7.17 15.70 -4.58
C GLU A 262 -8.27 15.15 -3.67
N LEU A 263 -9.38 15.89 -3.53
CA LEU A 263 -10.57 15.42 -2.79
C LEU A 263 -11.13 14.13 -3.39
N GLU A 264 -11.33 14.10 -4.71
CA GLU A 264 -11.83 12.90 -5.39
C GLU A 264 -10.94 11.68 -5.15
N VAL A 265 -9.61 11.88 -5.17
CA VAL A 265 -8.64 10.80 -4.90
C VAL A 265 -8.71 10.34 -3.44
N LEU A 266 -8.78 11.26 -2.48
CA LEU A 266 -8.87 10.96 -1.06
C LEU A 266 -10.19 10.26 -0.70
N GLU A 267 -11.32 10.73 -1.23
CA GLU A 267 -12.63 10.10 -1.03
C GLU A 267 -12.67 8.67 -1.59
N LEU A 268 -12.14 8.48 -2.82
CA LEU A 268 -12.05 7.16 -3.42
C LEU A 268 -11.14 6.24 -2.60
N GLY A 269 -10.00 6.74 -2.14
CA GLY A 269 -9.08 6.03 -1.26
C GLY A 269 -9.72 5.60 0.05
N SER A 270 -10.46 6.50 0.70
CA SER A 270 -11.21 6.23 1.94
C SER A 270 -12.29 5.17 1.73
N LYS A 271 -13.03 5.26 0.61
CA LYS A 271 -14.05 4.27 0.25
C LYS A 271 -13.45 2.88 0.04
N ILE A 272 -12.37 2.78 -0.73
CA ILE A 272 -11.67 1.51 -0.97
C ILE A 272 -11.18 0.92 0.36
N GLN A 273 -10.57 1.74 1.21
CA GLN A 273 -10.06 1.30 2.51
C GLN A 273 -11.19 0.79 3.42
N SER A 274 -12.33 1.48 3.44
CA SER A 274 -13.53 1.08 4.17
C SER A 274 -14.11 -0.25 3.67
N GLU A 275 -14.17 -0.46 2.35
CA GLU A 275 -14.62 -1.71 1.74
C GLU A 275 -13.70 -2.88 2.11
N VAL A 276 -12.37 -2.69 1.96
CA VAL A 276 -11.37 -3.70 2.34
C VAL A 276 -11.46 -4.05 3.82
N GLN A 277 -11.59 -3.05 4.69
CA GLN A 277 -11.68 -3.26 6.14
C GLN A 277 -12.97 -4.00 6.52
N SER A 278 -14.10 -3.71 5.83
CA SER A 278 -15.37 -4.42 5.99
C SER A 278 -15.25 -5.90 5.58
N GLU A 279 -14.57 -6.17 4.46
CA GLU A 279 -14.38 -7.53 3.95
C GLU A 279 -13.44 -8.35 4.84
N VAL A 280 -12.34 -7.75 5.32
CA VAL A 280 -11.45 -8.36 6.32
C VAL A 280 -12.21 -8.67 7.61
N GLY A 281 -13.04 -7.73 8.07
CA GLY A 281 -13.88 -7.92 9.27
C GLY A 281 -14.89 -9.06 9.12
N LYS A 282 -15.50 -9.23 7.94
CA LYS A 282 -16.40 -10.36 7.65
C LYS A 282 -15.66 -11.70 7.67
N ASN A 283 -14.49 -11.76 7.04
CA ASN A 283 -13.66 -12.97 7.00
C ASN A 283 -13.16 -13.38 8.38
N GLN A 284 -12.72 -12.42 9.21
CA GLN A 284 -12.34 -12.69 10.60
C GLN A 284 -13.51 -13.22 11.43
N ARG A 285 -14.70 -12.62 11.28
CA ARG A 285 -15.90 -13.04 11.99
C ARG A 285 -16.32 -14.45 11.55
N GLU A 286 -16.25 -14.76 10.26
CA GLU A 286 -16.57 -16.10 9.74
C GLU A 286 -15.58 -17.15 10.27
N TYR A 287 -14.29 -16.83 10.30
CA TYR A 287 -13.28 -17.69 10.89
C TYR A 287 -13.56 -17.96 12.39
N LEU A 288 -13.87 -16.92 13.14
CA LEU A 288 -14.15 -17.02 14.58
C LEU A 288 -15.42 -17.85 14.85
N LEU A 289 -16.45 -17.67 14.04
CA LEU A 289 -17.67 -18.47 14.11
C LEU A 289 -17.42 -19.95 13.76
N ARG A 290 -16.56 -20.25 12.78
CA ARG A 290 -16.16 -21.63 12.45
C ARG A 290 -15.37 -22.28 13.59
N GLU A 291 -14.46 -21.55 14.23
CA GLU A 291 -13.72 -22.06 15.38
C GLU A 291 -14.63 -22.28 16.60
N GLN A 292 -15.60 -21.39 16.85
CA GLN A 292 -16.61 -21.59 17.88
C GLN A 292 -17.46 -22.81 17.60
N LEU A 293 -17.88 -23.01 16.36
CA LEU A 293 -18.66 -24.17 15.93
C LEU A 293 -17.89 -25.47 16.15
N LYS A 294 -16.60 -25.51 15.79
CA LYS A 294 -15.73 -26.67 16.09
C LYS A 294 -15.59 -26.95 17.59
N ALA A 295 -15.42 -25.88 18.39
CA ALA A 295 -15.32 -26.03 19.83
C ALA A 295 -16.61 -26.61 20.44
N ILE A 296 -17.77 -26.12 19.99
CA ILE A 296 -19.11 -26.65 20.40
C ILE A 296 -19.30 -28.10 19.94
N GLN A 297 -18.92 -28.44 18.69
CA GLN A 297 -19.00 -29.84 18.21
C GLN A 297 -18.09 -30.76 19.01
N LYS A 298 -16.92 -30.29 19.43
CA LYS A 298 -16.00 -31.04 20.28
C LYS A 298 -16.59 -31.24 21.71
N GLU A 299 -17.25 -30.24 22.28
CA GLU A 299 -17.90 -30.34 23.58
C GLU A 299 -19.15 -31.27 23.52
N LEU A 300 -19.85 -31.30 22.38
CA LEU A 300 -20.97 -32.20 22.15
C LEU A 300 -20.54 -33.65 21.85
N GLY A 301 -19.24 -33.92 21.66
CA GLY A 301 -18.69 -35.25 21.37
C GLY A 301 -18.89 -35.73 19.93
N GLU A 302 -19.48 -34.91 19.04
CA GLU A 302 -19.77 -35.30 17.64
C GLU A 302 -18.50 -35.61 16.84
N THR A 303 -17.41 -34.94 17.14
CA THR A 303 -16.10 -35.13 16.47
C THR A 303 -15.42 -36.44 16.91
N ASP A 304 -15.60 -36.84 18.18
CA ASP A 304 -15.05 -38.10 18.69
C ASP A 304 -15.78 -39.33 18.14
N GLU A 305 -17.09 -39.23 17.92
CA GLU A 305 -17.91 -40.33 17.40
C GLU A 305 -17.60 -40.61 15.91
N GLN A 306 -17.51 -39.59 15.10
CA GLN A 306 -17.14 -39.72 13.67
C GLN A 306 -15.70 -40.25 13.48
N THR A 307 -14.78 -39.84 14.35
CA THR A 307 -13.39 -40.32 14.31
C THR A 307 -13.30 -41.79 14.69
N LYS A 308 -14.05 -42.22 15.73
CA LYS A 308 -14.15 -43.63 16.13
C LYS A 308 -14.78 -44.49 15.05
N GLU A 309 -15.86 -44.03 14.44
CA GLU A 309 -16.50 -44.76 13.33
C GLU A 309 -15.53 -44.92 12.15
N ALA A 310 -14.76 -43.91 11.80
CA ALA A 310 -13.78 -43.99 10.73
C ALA A 310 -12.62 -44.95 11.06
N GLU A 311 -12.19 -45.03 12.32
CA GLU A 311 -11.16 -45.97 12.78
C GLU A 311 -11.72 -47.43 12.75
N GLU A 312 -12.94 -47.65 13.23
CA GLU A 312 -13.57 -48.94 13.16
C GLU A 312 -13.75 -49.44 11.72
N LEU A 313 -14.13 -48.57 10.80
CA LEU A 313 -14.26 -48.90 9.38
C LEU A 313 -12.89 -49.23 8.77
N ARG A 314 -11.84 -48.52 9.16
CA ARG A 314 -10.49 -48.81 8.71
C ARG A 314 -10.01 -50.19 9.14
N GLU A 315 -10.22 -50.55 10.40
CA GLU A 315 -9.91 -51.90 10.92
C GLU A 315 -10.66 -52.98 10.18
N LYS A 316 -11.97 -52.77 9.89
CA LYS A 316 -12.78 -53.72 9.11
C LYS A 316 -12.29 -53.87 7.67
N ILE A 317 -11.88 -52.79 7.01
CA ILE A 317 -11.30 -52.81 5.65
C ILE A 317 -9.99 -53.60 5.66
N ASP A 318 -9.13 -53.38 6.67
CA ASP A 318 -7.87 -54.11 6.80
C ASP A 318 -8.07 -55.63 7.04
N ALA A 319 -9.10 -55.98 7.77
CA ALA A 319 -9.45 -57.38 8.11
C ALA A 319 -10.23 -58.13 7.00
N ALA A 320 -10.89 -57.41 6.08
CA ALA A 320 -11.78 -58.00 5.07
C ALA A 320 -11.08 -58.86 4.00
N GLY A 321 -9.74 -58.80 3.92
CA GLY A 321 -9.00 -59.60 2.96
C GLY A 321 -9.19 -59.20 1.50
N MET A 322 -9.51 -57.92 1.26
CA MET A 322 -9.72 -57.37 -0.08
C MET A 322 -8.45 -57.40 -0.93
N PRO A 323 -8.53 -57.59 -2.26
CA PRO A 323 -7.41 -57.35 -3.16
C PRO A 323 -6.87 -55.92 -3.04
N GLU A 324 -5.54 -55.76 -3.19
CA GLU A 324 -4.87 -54.46 -3.00
C GLU A 324 -5.51 -53.28 -3.76
N ALA A 325 -5.96 -53.51 -5.00
CA ALA A 325 -6.62 -52.45 -5.80
C ALA A 325 -7.96 -52.02 -5.17
N VAL A 326 -8.73 -52.96 -4.62
CA VAL A 326 -10.04 -52.72 -3.98
C VAL A 326 -9.83 -52.08 -2.62
N LYS A 327 -8.87 -52.57 -1.85
CA LYS A 327 -8.50 -52.00 -0.54
C LYS A 327 -8.10 -50.54 -0.66
N LYS A 328 -7.31 -50.22 -1.67
CA LYS A 328 -6.90 -48.83 -1.95
C LYS A 328 -8.09 -47.91 -2.23
N GLU A 329 -9.08 -48.38 -2.99
CA GLU A 329 -10.28 -47.59 -3.29
C GLU A 329 -11.19 -47.48 -2.06
N ALA A 330 -11.32 -48.51 -1.27
CA ALA A 330 -12.08 -48.47 0.00
C ALA A 330 -11.47 -47.47 1.00
N LEU A 331 -10.13 -47.47 1.14
CA LEU A 331 -9.44 -46.51 2.01
C LEU A 331 -9.59 -45.09 1.50
N ARG A 332 -9.58 -44.87 0.18
CA ARG A 332 -9.80 -43.55 -0.42
C ARG A 332 -11.21 -43.03 -0.14
N GLU A 333 -12.23 -43.88 -0.27
CA GLU A 333 -13.61 -43.52 0.03
C GLU A 333 -13.83 -43.29 1.53
N LEU A 334 -13.15 -44.06 2.40
CA LEU A 334 -13.14 -43.80 3.84
C LEU A 334 -12.54 -42.44 4.20
N ASP A 335 -11.43 -42.07 3.57
CA ASP A 335 -10.80 -40.78 3.76
C ASP A 335 -11.69 -39.61 3.28
N ARG A 336 -12.51 -39.87 2.24
CA ARG A 336 -13.53 -38.93 1.79
C ARG A 336 -14.68 -38.82 2.81
N LEU A 337 -15.19 -39.95 3.30
CA LEU A 337 -16.25 -40.02 4.30
C LEU A 337 -15.87 -39.29 5.61
N SER A 338 -14.64 -39.46 6.07
CA SER A 338 -14.15 -38.84 7.31
C SER A 338 -14.13 -37.32 7.27
N ARG A 339 -14.12 -36.74 6.07
CA ARG A 339 -14.10 -35.26 5.85
C ARG A 339 -15.49 -34.70 5.56
N MET A 340 -16.50 -35.56 5.36
CA MET A 340 -17.86 -35.10 5.09
C MET A 340 -18.65 -34.84 6.38
N PRO A 341 -19.48 -33.77 6.40
CA PRO A 341 -20.42 -33.60 7.48
C PRO A 341 -21.42 -34.77 7.51
N VAL A 342 -21.70 -35.31 8.69
CA VAL A 342 -22.67 -36.45 8.88
C VAL A 342 -24.08 -36.11 8.35
N ALA A 343 -24.45 -34.83 8.38
CA ALA A 343 -25.73 -34.34 7.88
C ALA A 343 -25.83 -34.28 6.34
N ALA A 344 -24.74 -34.51 5.61
CA ALA A 344 -24.76 -34.51 4.15
C ALA A 344 -25.42 -35.77 3.60
N ALA A 345 -26.26 -35.65 2.57
CA ALA A 345 -26.92 -36.79 1.93
C ALA A 345 -25.90 -37.78 1.34
N GLU A 346 -24.78 -37.28 0.84
CA GLU A 346 -23.68 -38.06 0.28
C GLU A 346 -22.97 -38.92 1.33
N TYR A 347 -23.01 -38.53 2.62
CA TYR A 347 -22.43 -39.32 3.72
C TYR A 347 -23.06 -40.71 3.77
N THR A 348 -24.39 -40.80 3.74
CA THR A 348 -25.12 -42.07 3.78
C THR A 348 -24.82 -42.94 2.56
N VAL A 349 -24.66 -42.34 1.39
CA VAL A 349 -24.32 -43.06 0.15
C VAL A 349 -22.92 -43.68 0.24
N SER A 350 -21.91 -42.87 0.61
CA SER A 350 -20.54 -43.36 0.77
C SER A 350 -20.44 -44.42 1.89
N ARG A 351 -21.15 -44.21 2.98
CA ARG A 351 -21.22 -45.18 4.09
C ARG A 351 -21.79 -46.52 3.65
N THR A 352 -22.92 -46.47 2.95
CA THR A 352 -23.57 -47.69 2.41
C THR A 352 -22.66 -48.41 1.39
N TYR A 353 -21.95 -47.66 0.55
CA TYR A 353 -20.99 -48.23 -0.40
C TYR A 353 -19.87 -48.98 0.32
N LEU A 354 -19.29 -48.44 1.36
CA LEU A 354 -18.28 -49.10 2.17
C LEU A 354 -18.84 -50.33 2.88
N ASP A 355 -20.08 -50.29 3.39
CA ASP A 355 -20.72 -51.44 4.00
C ASP A 355 -20.91 -52.59 3.02
N TRP A 356 -21.32 -52.30 1.78
CA TRP A 356 -21.39 -53.32 0.73
C TRP A 356 -20.02 -53.90 0.40
N MET A 357 -18.98 -53.10 0.29
CA MET A 357 -17.63 -53.59 0.06
C MET A 357 -17.14 -54.50 1.18
N LEU A 358 -17.47 -54.18 2.43
CA LEU A 358 -17.14 -55.02 3.60
C LEU A 358 -17.91 -56.31 3.67
N ALA A 359 -19.17 -56.29 3.20
CA ALA A 359 -20.06 -57.49 3.22
C ALA A 359 -19.68 -58.52 2.14
N LEU A 360 -18.91 -58.15 1.12
CA LEU A 360 -18.51 -59.07 0.08
C LEU A 360 -17.48 -60.10 0.61
N PRO A 361 -17.69 -61.43 0.30
CA PRO A 361 -16.78 -62.48 0.75
C PRO A 361 -15.53 -62.59 -0.15
N TRP A 362 -14.57 -61.67 0.01
CA TRP A 362 -13.42 -61.55 -0.87
C TRP A 362 -12.52 -62.77 -0.94
N ASN A 363 -12.44 -63.54 0.13
CA ASN A 363 -11.56 -64.73 0.24
C ASN A 363 -12.35 -66.04 0.19
N THR A 364 -13.68 -66.00 0.12
CA THR A 364 -14.50 -67.21 0.08
C THR A 364 -14.56 -67.72 -1.34
N ARG A 365 -14.05 -68.90 -1.55
CA ARG A 365 -14.14 -69.62 -2.83
C ARG A 365 -14.85 -70.93 -2.62
N THR A 366 -15.68 -71.30 -3.58
CA THR A 366 -16.25 -72.66 -3.64
C THR A 366 -15.13 -73.64 -4.02
N GLU A 367 -15.09 -74.77 -3.33
CA GLU A 367 -14.23 -75.86 -3.73
C GLU A 367 -14.67 -76.44 -5.06
N GLU A 368 -13.84 -76.36 -6.05
CA GLU A 368 -14.12 -76.92 -7.38
C GLU A 368 -13.87 -78.43 -7.36
N ILE A 369 -14.89 -79.22 -7.35
CA ILE A 369 -14.79 -80.68 -7.50
C ILE A 369 -15.12 -81.02 -8.97
N ILE A 370 -14.09 -81.18 -9.78
CA ILE A 370 -14.22 -81.53 -11.21
C ILE A 370 -14.23 -83.06 -11.31
N GLU A 371 -15.43 -83.63 -11.34
CA GLU A 371 -15.73 -85.04 -11.67
C GLU A 371 -16.33 -85.21 -13.04
N LEU A 372 -15.53 -85.60 -14.04
CA LEU A 372 -15.95 -85.68 -15.44
C LEU A 372 -17.18 -86.60 -15.67
N LYS A 373 -17.24 -87.69 -14.92
CA LYS A 373 -18.45 -88.62 -15.04
C LYS A 373 -19.69 -87.95 -14.57
N ARG A 374 -19.68 -87.31 -13.40
CA ARG A 374 -20.82 -86.62 -12.85
C ARG A 374 -21.22 -85.41 -13.70
N THR A 375 -20.24 -84.69 -14.23
CA THR A 375 -20.48 -83.55 -15.13
C THR A 375 -21.15 -84.00 -16.41
N LYS A 376 -20.77 -85.15 -16.97
CA LYS A 376 -21.43 -85.76 -18.14
C LYS A 376 -22.90 -86.11 -17.81
N GLU A 377 -23.13 -86.83 -16.72
CA GLU A 377 -24.49 -87.19 -16.28
C GLU A 377 -25.41 -85.98 -16.09
N VAL A 378 -24.88 -84.85 -15.50
CA VAL A 378 -25.64 -83.62 -15.33
C VAL A 378 -25.92 -82.94 -16.68
N LEU A 379 -24.93 -82.87 -17.56
CA LEU A 379 -25.10 -82.30 -18.90
C LEU A 379 -26.08 -83.09 -19.76
N ASP A 380 -26.09 -84.41 -19.61
CA ASP A 380 -27.04 -85.31 -20.35
C ASP A 380 -28.46 -85.24 -19.76
N ALA A 381 -28.62 -85.03 -18.45
CA ALA A 381 -29.90 -84.91 -17.81
C ALA A 381 -30.58 -83.53 -18.08
N ASP A 382 -29.81 -82.44 -18.04
CA ASP A 382 -30.29 -81.08 -18.13
C ASP A 382 -30.47 -80.61 -19.59
N HIS A 383 -29.72 -81.19 -20.54
CA HIS A 383 -29.70 -80.73 -21.94
C HIS A 383 -29.93 -81.93 -22.87
N SER A 384 -31.02 -81.90 -23.65
CA SER A 384 -31.32 -82.85 -24.69
C SER A 384 -30.45 -82.53 -25.93
N ASP A 385 -29.88 -83.61 -26.52
CA ASP A 385 -29.05 -83.49 -27.69
C ASP A 385 -27.75 -82.64 -27.38
N LEU A 386 -27.20 -81.86 -28.27
CA LEU A 386 -26.02 -81.00 -28.11
C LEU A 386 -24.71 -81.75 -27.79
N GLU A 387 -24.51 -82.89 -28.41
CA GLU A 387 -23.32 -83.73 -28.16
C GLU A 387 -21.97 -82.97 -28.32
N LYS A 388 -21.84 -82.23 -29.41
CA LYS A 388 -20.59 -81.48 -29.69
C LYS A 388 -20.29 -80.43 -28.66
N PRO A 389 -21.26 -79.57 -28.22
CA PRO A 389 -21.02 -78.63 -27.10
C PRO A 389 -20.70 -79.35 -25.78
N LYS A 390 -21.39 -80.42 -25.45
CA LYS A 390 -21.11 -81.19 -24.24
C LYS A 390 -19.72 -81.79 -24.23
N ASP A 391 -19.26 -82.36 -25.35
CA ASP A 391 -17.93 -82.93 -25.49
C ASP A 391 -16.90 -81.82 -25.30
N ARG A 392 -17.11 -80.59 -25.88
CA ARG A 392 -16.23 -79.49 -25.71
C ARG A 392 -16.14 -78.99 -24.27
N ILE A 393 -17.22 -78.98 -23.52
CA ILE A 393 -17.25 -78.64 -22.11
C ILE A 393 -16.47 -79.69 -21.32
N LEU A 394 -16.64 -80.98 -21.60
CA LEU A 394 -15.94 -82.06 -20.91
C LEU A 394 -14.43 -82.02 -21.20
N GLU A 395 -14.02 -81.75 -22.44
CA GLU A 395 -12.59 -81.54 -22.80
C GLU A 395 -12.01 -80.35 -22.02
N TYR A 396 -12.71 -79.24 -21.97
CA TYR A 396 -12.26 -78.06 -21.23
C TYR A 396 -12.11 -78.37 -19.74
N LEU A 397 -13.06 -79.04 -19.12
CA LEU A 397 -13.00 -79.40 -17.71
C LEU A 397 -11.91 -80.47 -17.44
N ALA A 398 -11.66 -81.36 -18.39
CA ALA A 398 -10.58 -82.34 -18.27
C ALA A 398 -9.20 -81.64 -18.27
N VAL A 399 -9.00 -80.69 -19.16
CA VAL A 399 -7.76 -79.89 -19.18
C VAL A 399 -7.59 -79.09 -17.88
N ARG A 400 -8.65 -78.50 -17.38
CA ARG A 400 -8.60 -77.74 -16.13
C ARG A 400 -8.38 -78.66 -14.89
N LYS A 401 -8.87 -79.90 -14.91
CA LYS A 401 -8.58 -80.89 -13.87
C LYS A 401 -7.12 -81.29 -13.85
N LEU A 402 -6.49 -81.37 -15.01
CA LEU A 402 -5.06 -81.76 -15.14
C LEU A 402 -4.13 -80.61 -14.78
N ASN A 403 -4.54 -79.39 -15.05
CA ASN A 403 -3.72 -78.21 -14.74
C ASN A 403 -4.66 -77.05 -14.26
N PRO A 404 -4.86 -76.88 -12.96
CA PRO A 404 -5.74 -75.89 -12.37
C PRO A 404 -5.32 -74.43 -12.63
N ASP A 405 -4.02 -74.20 -12.88
CA ASP A 405 -3.49 -72.85 -13.07
C ASP A 405 -3.58 -72.33 -14.51
N VAL A 406 -4.05 -73.15 -15.45
CA VAL A 406 -4.23 -72.76 -16.84
C VAL A 406 -5.35 -71.72 -16.94
N LYS A 407 -5.03 -70.54 -17.46
CA LYS A 407 -6.03 -69.58 -17.92
C LYS A 407 -6.74 -70.15 -19.15
N GLY A 408 -7.86 -70.81 -18.90
CA GLY A 408 -8.65 -71.42 -19.98
C GLY A 408 -9.26 -70.36 -20.90
N PRO A 409 -9.57 -70.72 -22.17
CA PRO A 409 -10.30 -69.84 -23.05
C PRO A 409 -11.75 -69.62 -22.54
N ILE A 410 -12.28 -68.44 -22.82
CA ILE A 410 -13.68 -68.16 -22.58
C ILE A 410 -14.52 -68.93 -23.62
N LEU A 411 -15.37 -69.86 -23.17
CA LEU A 411 -16.29 -70.58 -24.03
C LEU A 411 -17.51 -69.73 -24.28
N CYS A 412 -17.76 -69.42 -25.54
CA CYS A 412 -18.97 -68.70 -25.95
C CYS A 412 -19.88 -69.64 -26.72
N PHE A 413 -21.07 -69.89 -26.20
CA PHE A 413 -22.12 -70.72 -26.85
C PHE A 413 -23.12 -69.78 -27.54
N VAL A 414 -23.33 -69.98 -28.84
CA VAL A 414 -24.25 -69.17 -29.65
C VAL A 414 -25.27 -70.11 -30.24
N GLY A 415 -26.59 -69.82 -29.97
CA GLY A 415 -27.66 -70.58 -30.48
C GLY A 415 -28.98 -69.86 -30.46
#